data_d4393663896da04995a12ccb6401b3c9
#
_entry.id   d4393663896da04995a12ccb6401b3c9
#
_cell.length_a   1.000
_cell.length_b   1.000
_cell.length_c   1.000
_cell.angle_alpha   90.00
_cell.angle_beta   90.00
_cell.angle_gamma   90.00
#
_symmetry.space_group_name_H-M   'P 1'
#
loop_
_entity.id
_entity.type
_entity.pdbx_description
1 polymer ?
#
loop_
_entity_poly.entity_id
_entity_poly.type
_entity_poly.pdbx_seq_one_letter_code
_entity_poly.pdbx_strand_id
1 'polypeptide(L)'
;MVRRSFVMLAALIALALASLISTAPAQAAGNAKVYVVHGIPGRDLGLQPSLPVDVSVNGACALTRFKYTDTVGPIELPAGSYDIKIHLSASLSTPPCSGPVAVAATVPFASGENATIVAHLTDSGAPTASKFMNDVTPASVGNGRIMARHTAPLPPVDLIVKTFSSPATLAVIPNLANGQQVSAELPVNTRFRIQFALAGTTDPVRVGSVKARPGETVIYHAVGSVRKNTFTLIELRVQQ
;
A
#
# COMPACT_ATOMS: atom_id res chain seq x y z
N MET A 1 91.09 10.32 -37.33
CA MET A 1 90.19 9.44 -36.54
C MET A 1 89.13 10.30 -35.95
N VAL A 2 87.93 10.30 -36.53
CA VAL A 2 86.87 11.17 -36.17
C VAL A 2 85.76 10.29 -35.51
N ARG A 3 85.51 10.49 -34.22
CA ARG A 3 84.33 9.86 -33.50
C ARG A 3 83.17 10.73 -33.66
N ARG A 4 82.09 10.24 -34.29
CA ARG A 4 80.78 10.87 -34.39
C ARG A 4 79.97 10.43 -33.18
N SER A 5 79.59 11.39 -32.33
CA SER A 5 78.64 11.21 -31.26
C SER A 5 77.23 11.43 -31.79
N PHE A 6 76.35 10.43 -31.71
CA PHE A 6 74.95 10.54 -31.97
C PHE A 6 74.25 10.98 -30.69
N VAL A 7 73.60 12.13 -30.74
CA VAL A 7 72.67 12.60 -29.69
C VAL A 7 71.28 12.09 -30.06
N MET A 8 70.71 11.18 -29.26
CA MET A 8 69.37 10.74 -29.36
C MET A 8 68.46 11.75 -28.61
N LEU A 9 67.59 12.43 -29.36
CA LEU A 9 66.51 13.29 -28.84
C LEU A 9 65.33 12.43 -28.52
N ALA A 10 65.07 12.16 -27.23
CA ALA A 10 63.85 11.46 -26.76
C ALA A 10 62.70 12.47 -26.63
N ALA A 11 61.76 12.39 -27.56
CA ALA A 11 60.49 13.16 -27.46
C ALA A 11 59.54 12.46 -26.49
N LEU A 12 59.30 13.06 -25.33
CA LEU A 12 58.22 12.66 -24.40
C LEU A 12 56.90 13.13 -24.97
N ILE A 13 56.07 12.20 -25.45
CA ILE A 13 54.65 12.43 -25.74
C ILE A 13 53.89 12.20 -24.44
N ALA A 14 53.50 13.27 -23.75
CA ALA A 14 52.58 13.23 -22.63
C ALA A 14 51.13 13.07 -23.17
N LEU A 15 50.61 11.85 -23.14
CA LEU A 15 49.21 11.55 -23.49
C LEU A 15 48.33 11.96 -22.32
N ALA A 16 47.71 13.14 -22.38
CA ALA A 16 46.71 13.57 -21.42
C ALA A 16 45.41 12.79 -21.69
N LEU A 17 45.15 11.73 -20.92
CA LEU A 17 43.82 11.11 -20.83
C LEU A 17 42.88 12.07 -20.10
N ALA A 18 42.12 12.88 -20.83
CA ALA A 18 40.97 13.57 -20.32
C ALA A 18 39.86 12.56 -20.04
N SER A 19 39.70 12.16 -18.79
CA SER A 19 38.58 11.36 -18.31
C SER A 19 37.30 12.19 -18.50
N LEU A 20 36.55 11.94 -19.55
CA LEU A 20 35.19 12.43 -19.71
C LEU A 20 34.33 11.74 -18.64
N ILE A 21 34.22 12.36 -17.48
CA ILE A 21 33.20 12.00 -16.50
C ILE A 21 31.88 12.39 -17.13
N SER A 22 31.23 11.45 -17.82
CA SER A 22 29.83 11.58 -18.20
C SER A 22 29.00 11.62 -16.92
N THR A 23 28.64 12.80 -16.46
CA THR A 23 27.57 12.95 -15.50
C THR A 23 26.29 12.55 -16.21
N ALA A 24 25.87 11.29 -16.06
CA ALA A 24 24.53 10.88 -16.44
C ALA A 24 23.55 11.86 -15.76
N PRO A 25 22.59 12.44 -16.50
CA PRO A 25 21.58 13.29 -15.88
C PRO A 25 20.93 12.48 -14.76
N ALA A 26 20.97 13.01 -13.54
CA ALA A 26 20.22 12.43 -12.42
C ALA A 26 18.76 12.39 -12.88
N GLN A 27 18.27 11.20 -13.19
CA GLN A 27 16.89 10.99 -13.56
C GLN A 27 16.07 11.53 -12.40
N ALA A 28 15.26 12.57 -12.65
CA ALA A 28 14.42 13.16 -11.60
C ALA A 28 13.64 12.01 -10.94
N ALA A 29 13.90 11.79 -9.65
CA ALA A 29 13.24 10.74 -8.90
C ALA A 29 11.73 11.00 -8.97
N GLY A 30 10.99 10.10 -9.60
CA GLY A 30 9.52 10.22 -9.72
C GLY A 30 8.89 10.20 -8.31
N ASN A 31 7.79 10.92 -8.13
CA ASN A 31 7.05 10.87 -6.88
C ASN A 31 6.44 9.48 -6.64
N ALA A 32 6.37 9.07 -5.40
CA ALA A 32 5.54 7.95 -4.98
C ALA A 32 4.06 8.39 -4.99
N LYS A 33 3.16 7.48 -5.40
CA LYS A 33 1.71 7.65 -5.31
C LYS A 33 1.21 6.91 -4.08
N VAL A 34 0.74 7.65 -3.08
CA VAL A 34 0.36 7.10 -1.78
C VAL A 34 -1.14 7.24 -1.56
N TYR A 35 -1.78 6.15 -1.19
CA TYR A 35 -3.16 6.11 -0.74
C TYR A 35 -3.20 5.87 0.76
N VAL A 36 -4.20 6.41 1.45
CA VAL A 36 -4.39 6.21 2.88
C VAL A 36 -5.79 5.66 3.13
N VAL A 37 -5.89 4.65 3.98
CA VAL A 37 -7.15 3.99 4.36
C VAL A 37 -7.27 3.96 5.87
N HIS A 38 -8.41 4.41 6.40
CA HIS A 38 -8.72 4.29 7.81
C HIS A 38 -9.59 3.05 8.08
N GLY A 39 -8.94 1.96 8.50
CA GLY A 39 -9.55 0.67 8.73
C GLY A 39 -9.85 0.32 10.20
N ILE A 40 -9.77 1.28 11.15
CA ILE A 40 -10.00 1.03 12.58
C ILE A 40 -11.40 1.49 13.00
N PRO A 41 -12.35 0.59 13.27
CA PRO A 41 -13.64 0.98 13.85
C PRO A 41 -13.47 1.40 15.31
N GLY A 42 -13.98 2.57 15.69
CA GLY A 42 -13.90 3.03 17.07
C GLY A 42 -14.58 2.10 18.08
N ARG A 43 -15.64 1.41 17.68
CA ARG A 43 -16.30 0.39 18.51
C ARG A 43 -15.36 -0.71 18.98
N ASP A 44 -14.39 -1.08 18.17
CA ASP A 44 -13.42 -2.14 18.50
C ASP A 44 -12.48 -1.71 19.63
N LEU A 45 -12.29 -0.41 19.79
CA LEU A 45 -11.46 0.19 20.84
C LEU A 45 -12.31 0.76 22.01
N GLY A 46 -13.64 0.59 22.01
CA GLY A 46 -14.53 1.20 23.01
C GLY A 46 -14.69 2.72 22.85
N LEU A 47 -14.42 3.23 21.66
CA LEU A 47 -14.51 4.65 21.29
C LEU A 47 -15.73 4.90 20.38
N GLN A 48 -15.96 6.17 19.99
CA GLN A 48 -17.04 6.51 19.07
C GLN A 48 -16.89 5.75 17.73
N PRO A 49 -17.99 5.31 17.10
CA PRO A 49 -17.92 4.39 15.95
C PRO A 49 -17.08 4.88 14.77
N SER A 50 -17.19 6.17 14.43
CA SER A 50 -16.48 6.75 13.28
C SER A 50 -14.99 6.98 13.54
N LEU A 51 -14.55 7.03 14.82
CA LEU A 51 -13.17 7.24 15.26
C LEU A 51 -12.44 8.27 14.35
N PRO A 52 -12.82 9.55 14.36
CA PRO A 52 -12.12 10.54 13.57
C PRO A 52 -10.69 10.67 14.08
N VAL A 53 -9.74 10.68 13.15
CA VAL A 53 -8.32 10.87 13.43
C VAL A 53 -7.77 12.01 12.58
N ASP A 54 -6.67 12.58 13.04
CA ASP A 54 -5.86 13.49 12.25
C ASP A 54 -4.54 12.79 11.93
N VAL A 55 -3.96 13.06 10.77
CA VAL A 55 -2.67 12.48 10.36
C VAL A 55 -1.67 13.60 10.13
N SER A 56 -0.56 13.55 10.83
CA SER A 56 0.59 14.42 10.58
C SER A 56 1.70 13.66 9.83
N VAL A 57 2.37 14.39 8.94
CA VAL A 57 3.50 13.91 8.15
C VAL A 57 4.67 14.89 8.36
N ASN A 58 5.80 14.40 8.85
CA ASN A 58 6.97 15.22 9.20
C ASN A 58 6.61 16.42 10.08
N GLY A 59 5.68 16.24 11.02
CA GLY A 59 5.20 17.27 11.94
C GLY A 59 4.13 18.21 11.38
N ALA A 60 3.89 18.23 10.07
CA ALA A 60 2.82 19.01 9.45
C ALA A 60 1.51 18.22 9.44
N CYS A 61 0.38 18.85 9.79
CA CYS A 61 -0.94 18.21 9.76
C CYS A 61 -1.42 18.06 8.29
N ALA A 62 -1.53 16.83 7.81
CA ALA A 62 -1.85 16.53 6.42
C ALA A 62 -3.31 16.13 6.21
N LEU A 63 -3.90 15.36 7.13
CA LEU A 63 -5.30 14.96 7.08
C LEU A 63 -5.97 15.31 8.40
N THR A 64 -7.21 15.76 8.33
CA THR A 64 -7.99 16.10 9.51
C THR A 64 -9.34 15.42 9.49
N ARG A 65 -9.78 14.93 10.64
CA ARG A 65 -11.10 14.28 10.83
C ARG A 65 -11.36 13.12 9.87
N PHE A 66 -10.31 12.41 9.51
CA PHE A 66 -10.34 11.23 8.68
C PHE A 66 -11.04 10.11 9.46
N LYS A 67 -12.14 9.60 8.94
CA LYS A 67 -13.04 8.70 9.67
C LYS A 67 -12.85 7.25 9.24
N TYR A 68 -13.28 6.34 10.09
CA TYR A 68 -13.38 4.93 9.73
C TYR A 68 -14.09 4.73 8.40
N THR A 69 -13.51 3.91 7.53
CA THR A 69 -13.81 3.63 6.12
C THR A 69 -13.43 4.70 5.11
N ASP A 70 -12.97 5.88 5.54
CA ASP A 70 -12.49 6.89 4.60
C ASP A 70 -11.22 6.40 3.90
N THR A 71 -11.10 6.81 2.63
CA THR A 71 -9.91 6.61 1.79
C THR A 71 -9.54 7.93 1.13
N VAL A 72 -8.24 8.18 0.98
CA VAL A 72 -7.73 9.36 0.28
C VAL A 72 -6.53 8.98 -0.59
N GLY A 73 -6.34 9.65 -1.70
CA GLY A 73 -5.23 9.46 -2.62
C GLY A 73 -5.68 9.42 -4.09
N PRO A 74 -4.70 9.36 -5.03
CA PRO A 74 -3.27 9.35 -4.74
C PRO A 74 -2.75 10.68 -4.22
N ILE A 75 -1.89 10.65 -3.19
CA ILE A 75 -1.07 11.76 -2.74
C ILE A 75 0.32 11.54 -3.33
N GLU A 76 0.85 12.52 -4.01
CA GLU A 76 2.20 12.43 -4.58
C GLU A 76 3.24 12.90 -3.57
N LEU A 77 4.17 12.02 -3.22
CA LEU A 77 5.25 12.30 -2.29
C LEU A 77 6.61 12.07 -2.98
N PRO A 78 7.57 13.00 -2.87
CA PRO A 78 8.95 12.72 -3.26
C PRO A 78 9.49 11.45 -2.60
N ALA A 79 10.44 10.75 -3.25
CA ALA A 79 11.11 9.63 -2.61
C ALA A 79 11.81 10.09 -1.32
N GLY A 80 11.66 9.32 -0.24
CA GLY A 80 12.20 9.68 1.07
C GLY A 80 11.54 8.92 2.21
N SER A 81 11.96 9.22 3.44
CA SER A 81 11.37 8.69 4.67
C SER A 81 10.48 9.75 5.31
N TYR A 82 9.31 9.33 5.77
CA TYR A 82 8.28 10.19 6.33
C TYR A 82 7.90 9.73 7.72
N ASP A 83 7.96 10.64 8.69
CA ASP A 83 7.43 10.42 10.03
C ASP A 83 5.92 10.65 10.01
N ILE A 84 5.15 9.58 10.14
CA ILE A 84 3.70 9.59 10.10
C ILE A 84 3.18 9.35 11.51
N LYS A 85 2.30 10.25 11.98
CA LYS A 85 1.59 10.05 13.26
C LYS A 85 0.09 10.16 13.06
N ILE A 86 -0.63 9.25 13.67
CA ILE A 86 -2.09 9.24 13.70
C ILE A 86 -2.52 9.71 15.09
N HIS A 87 -3.22 10.83 15.13
CA HIS A 87 -3.71 11.47 16.34
C HIS A 87 -5.21 11.25 16.51
N LEU A 88 -5.66 10.97 17.71
CA LEU A 88 -7.11 10.92 18.00
C LEU A 88 -7.69 12.34 17.92
N SER A 89 -8.71 12.51 17.09
CA SER A 89 -9.41 13.79 16.95
C SER A 89 -10.61 13.82 17.91
N ALA A 90 -10.37 14.24 19.15
CA ALA A 90 -11.33 14.06 20.24
C ALA A 90 -12.59 14.96 20.14
N SER A 91 -12.49 16.17 19.60
CA SER A 91 -13.62 17.09 19.45
C SER A 91 -13.41 18.10 18.32
N LEU A 92 -14.48 18.84 18.00
CA LEU A 92 -14.44 19.94 17.01
C LEU A 92 -13.57 21.13 17.48
N SER A 93 -13.41 21.28 18.78
CA SER A 93 -12.61 22.34 19.39
C SER A 93 -11.14 21.99 19.56
N THR A 94 -10.74 20.72 19.34
CA THR A 94 -9.34 20.32 19.41
C THR A 94 -8.62 20.79 18.14
N PRO A 95 -7.51 21.55 18.25
CA PRO A 95 -6.74 21.92 17.07
C PRO A 95 -6.30 20.68 16.28
N PRO A 96 -6.24 20.76 14.95
CA PRO A 96 -5.81 19.62 14.12
C PRO A 96 -4.43 19.09 14.55
N CYS A 97 -4.29 17.75 14.56
CA CYS A 97 -3.06 17.03 14.90
C CYS A 97 -2.48 17.35 16.31
N SER A 98 -3.29 17.86 17.23
CA SER A 98 -2.87 18.14 18.62
C SER A 98 -3.36 17.06 19.61
N GLY A 99 -4.18 16.12 19.17
CA GLY A 99 -4.68 15.04 20.01
C GLY A 99 -3.60 13.98 20.35
N PRO A 100 -3.91 13.04 21.26
CA PRO A 100 -3.01 11.96 21.60
C PRO A 100 -2.61 11.13 20.37
N VAL A 101 -1.33 10.78 20.29
CA VAL A 101 -0.80 9.91 19.23
C VAL A 101 -1.20 8.45 19.51
N ALA A 102 -1.97 7.86 18.62
CA ALA A 102 -2.38 6.45 18.70
C ALA A 102 -1.41 5.53 17.95
N VAL A 103 -0.85 5.98 16.83
CA VAL A 103 0.12 5.24 16.01
C VAL A 103 1.20 6.21 15.53
N ALA A 104 2.46 5.79 15.59
CA ALA A 104 3.59 6.51 15.01
C ALA A 104 4.48 5.52 14.27
N ALA A 105 4.90 5.89 13.05
CA ALA A 105 5.79 5.08 12.22
C ALA A 105 6.61 5.97 11.27
N THR A 106 7.85 5.58 11.02
CA THR A 106 8.66 6.14 9.92
C THR A 106 8.52 5.23 8.70
N VAL A 107 8.01 5.77 7.60
CA VAL A 107 7.69 5.00 6.40
C VAL A 107 8.54 5.50 5.23
N PRO A 108 9.40 4.65 4.64
CA PRO A 108 10.14 5.01 3.43
C PRO A 108 9.27 4.81 2.19
N PHE A 109 9.37 5.73 1.23
CA PHE A 109 8.81 5.61 -0.12
C PHE A 109 9.92 5.72 -1.16
N ALA A 110 9.95 4.78 -2.10
CA ALA A 110 10.87 4.81 -3.22
C ALA A 110 10.29 5.66 -4.38
N SER A 111 11.18 6.06 -5.30
CA SER A 111 10.79 6.75 -6.52
C SER A 111 9.84 5.89 -7.37
N GLY A 112 8.72 6.47 -7.81
CA GLY A 112 7.72 5.80 -8.64
C GLY A 112 6.90 4.72 -7.92
N GLU A 113 7.06 4.58 -6.61
CA GLU A 113 6.32 3.61 -5.80
C GLU A 113 4.82 3.93 -5.81
N ASN A 114 3.97 2.90 -5.91
CA ASN A 114 2.54 3.01 -5.71
C ASN A 114 2.16 2.18 -4.49
N ALA A 115 1.73 2.83 -3.41
CA ALA A 115 1.51 2.19 -2.12
C ALA A 115 0.25 2.69 -1.42
N THR A 116 -0.26 1.86 -0.51
CA THR A 116 -1.34 2.24 0.41
C THR A 116 -0.86 2.10 1.84
N ILE A 117 -1.08 3.11 2.65
CA ILE A 117 -0.96 3.03 4.11
C ILE A 117 -2.34 2.72 4.67
N VAL A 118 -2.44 1.65 5.44
CA VAL A 118 -3.69 1.22 6.08
C VAL A 118 -3.52 1.30 7.58
N ALA A 119 -4.30 2.17 8.24
CA ALA A 119 -4.47 2.11 9.69
C ALA A 119 -5.44 0.97 10.01
N HIS A 120 -5.02 -0.02 10.78
CA HIS A 120 -5.81 -1.20 11.07
C HIS A 120 -5.52 -1.78 12.46
N LEU A 121 -6.24 -2.83 12.83
CA LEU A 121 -5.97 -3.58 14.06
C LEU A 121 -5.13 -4.83 13.73
N THR A 122 -4.16 -5.13 14.56
CA THR A 122 -3.45 -6.42 14.54
C THR A 122 -4.40 -7.56 14.88
N ASP A 123 -3.98 -8.80 14.75
CA ASP A 123 -4.71 -9.99 15.18
C ASP A 123 -5.07 -9.96 16.68
N SER A 124 -4.21 -9.36 17.52
CA SER A 124 -4.45 -9.12 18.94
C SER A 124 -5.38 -7.94 19.25
N GLY A 125 -5.78 -7.16 18.22
CA GLY A 125 -6.64 -5.99 18.37
C GLY A 125 -5.91 -4.68 18.69
N ALA A 126 -4.59 -4.64 18.65
CA ALA A 126 -3.83 -3.41 18.84
C ALA A 126 -3.83 -2.53 17.58
N PRO A 127 -3.96 -1.19 17.71
CA PRO A 127 -3.84 -0.27 16.59
C PRO A 127 -2.45 -0.30 15.96
N THR A 128 -2.40 -0.31 14.62
CA THR A 128 -1.16 -0.26 13.84
C THR A 128 -1.40 0.42 12.50
N ALA A 129 -0.32 0.67 11.76
CA ALA A 129 -0.38 1.08 10.35
C ALA A 129 0.61 0.25 9.54
N SER A 130 0.14 -0.27 8.41
CA SER A 130 0.96 -1.06 7.49
C SER A 130 1.01 -0.43 6.11
N LYS A 131 2.21 -0.48 5.49
CA LYS A 131 2.40 -0.11 4.08
C LYS A 131 2.23 -1.34 3.21
N PHE A 132 1.41 -1.22 2.17
CA PHE A 132 1.19 -2.25 1.17
C PHE A 132 1.53 -1.71 -0.21
N MET A 133 2.28 -2.47 -1.00
CA MET A 133 2.52 -2.13 -2.40
C MET A 133 1.27 -2.42 -3.23
N ASN A 134 0.88 -1.46 -4.06
CA ASN A 134 -0.17 -1.67 -5.04
C ASN A 134 0.46 -2.21 -6.33
N ASP A 135 -0.03 -3.36 -6.78
CA ASP A 135 0.38 -3.89 -8.07
C ASP A 135 -0.40 -3.15 -9.17
N VAL A 136 0.27 -2.23 -9.83
CA VAL A 136 -0.27 -1.43 -10.94
C VAL A 136 0.30 -1.85 -12.29
N THR A 137 0.98 -3.00 -12.36
CA THR A 137 1.42 -3.53 -13.66
C THR A 137 0.19 -3.88 -14.51
N PRO A 138 0.20 -3.62 -15.83
CA PRO A 138 -0.93 -3.97 -16.67
C PRO A 138 -1.33 -5.44 -16.53
N ALA A 139 -2.62 -5.70 -16.35
CA ALA A 139 -3.14 -7.06 -16.36
C ALA A 139 -3.10 -7.65 -17.77
N SER A 140 -3.10 -8.98 -17.87
CA SER A 140 -3.19 -9.70 -19.14
C SER A 140 -4.43 -9.29 -19.93
N VAL A 141 -4.34 -9.34 -21.26
CA VAL A 141 -5.45 -8.95 -22.15
C VAL A 141 -6.73 -9.71 -21.78
N GLY A 142 -7.82 -8.97 -21.60
CA GLY A 142 -9.12 -9.52 -21.19
C GLY A 142 -9.30 -9.68 -19.68
N ASN A 143 -8.28 -9.38 -18.88
CA ASN A 143 -8.31 -9.43 -17.41
C ASN A 143 -8.19 -8.05 -16.76
N GLY A 144 -8.59 -7.98 -15.50
CA GLY A 144 -8.30 -6.90 -14.57
C GLY A 144 -7.77 -7.47 -13.26
N ARG A 145 -7.04 -6.68 -12.49
CA ARG A 145 -6.40 -7.15 -11.26
C ARG A 145 -7.26 -6.88 -10.03
N ILE A 146 -7.25 -7.84 -9.12
CA ILE A 146 -7.86 -7.75 -7.81
C ILE A 146 -6.80 -8.04 -6.77
N MET A 147 -6.76 -7.22 -5.73
CA MET A 147 -5.95 -7.48 -4.54
C MET A 147 -6.85 -7.60 -3.32
N ALA A 148 -6.50 -8.49 -2.41
CA ALA A 148 -7.14 -8.62 -1.11
C ALA A 148 -6.11 -8.46 0.00
N ARG A 149 -6.43 -7.67 1.03
CA ARG A 149 -5.60 -7.40 2.20
C ARG A 149 -6.33 -7.82 3.45
N HIS A 150 -5.69 -8.66 4.24
CA HIS A 150 -6.21 -9.02 5.53
C HIS A 150 -5.67 -8.06 6.60
N THR A 151 -6.50 -7.11 7.01
CA THR A 151 -6.20 -6.07 7.99
C THR A 151 -7.25 -6.02 9.11
N ALA A 152 -7.96 -7.14 9.32
CA ALA A 152 -8.93 -7.32 10.39
C ALA A 152 -8.31 -8.08 11.59
N PRO A 153 -8.75 -7.83 12.83
CA PRO A 153 -8.29 -8.58 14.02
C PRO A 153 -8.91 -9.98 14.05
N LEU A 154 -8.48 -10.82 13.11
CA LEU A 154 -8.91 -12.20 12.93
C LEU A 154 -7.68 -13.10 12.73
N PRO A 155 -7.79 -14.39 13.11
CA PRO A 155 -6.85 -15.39 12.67
C PRO A 155 -6.69 -15.41 11.14
N PRO A 156 -5.72 -16.14 10.59
CA PRO A 156 -5.60 -16.31 9.15
C PRO A 156 -6.91 -16.74 8.50
N VAL A 157 -7.17 -16.22 7.30
CA VAL A 157 -8.38 -16.49 6.52
C VAL A 157 -8.03 -17.13 5.19
N ASP A 158 -8.97 -17.92 4.66
CA ASP A 158 -8.96 -18.40 3.29
C ASP A 158 -9.78 -17.43 2.42
N LEU A 159 -9.19 -17.00 1.31
CA LEU A 159 -9.89 -16.21 0.30
C LEU A 159 -10.43 -17.15 -0.78
N ILE A 160 -11.76 -17.30 -0.83
CA ILE A 160 -12.45 -18.18 -1.75
C ILE A 160 -13.08 -17.35 -2.86
N VAL A 161 -12.72 -17.64 -4.12
CA VAL A 161 -13.23 -16.95 -5.31
C VAL A 161 -14.22 -17.87 -6.03
N LYS A 162 -15.42 -17.34 -6.32
CA LYS A 162 -16.48 -18.00 -7.07
C LYS A 162 -17.01 -17.09 -8.15
N THR A 163 -17.56 -17.65 -9.25
CA THR A 163 -18.37 -16.83 -10.15
C THR A 163 -19.66 -16.42 -9.44
N PHE A 164 -20.21 -15.28 -9.82
CA PHE A 164 -21.45 -14.81 -9.18
C PHE A 164 -22.65 -15.74 -9.50
N SER A 165 -22.66 -16.32 -10.70
CA SER A 165 -23.75 -17.15 -11.23
C SER A 165 -23.63 -18.65 -10.88
N SER A 166 -22.52 -19.07 -10.25
CA SER A 166 -22.29 -20.47 -9.92
C SER A 166 -21.76 -20.63 -8.49
N PRO A 167 -22.19 -21.66 -7.74
CA PRO A 167 -21.61 -21.97 -6.43
C PRO A 167 -20.19 -22.57 -6.53
N ALA A 168 -19.75 -22.97 -7.74
CA ALA A 168 -18.45 -23.59 -7.93
C ALA A 168 -17.31 -22.66 -7.51
N THR A 169 -16.36 -23.21 -6.76
CA THR A 169 -15.13 -22.51 -6.35
C THR A 169 -14.17 -22.50 -7.55
N LEU A 170 -13.70 -21.31 -7.90
CA LEU A 170 -12.70 -21.10 -8.95
C LEU A 170 -11.28 -21.17 -8.39
N ALA A 171 -11.08 -20.59 -7.21
CA ALA A 171 -9.79 -20.56 -6.55
C ALA A 171 -9.96 -20.44 -5.03
N VAL A 172 -9.00 -20.97 -4.30
CA VAL A 172 -8.82 -20.77 -2.87
C VAL A 172 -7.38 -20.31 -2.64
N ILE A 173 -7.22 -19.18 -1.95
CA ILE A 173 -5.93 -18.71 -1.48
C ILE A 173 -5.93 -18.91 0.03
N PRO A 174 -5.19 -19.92 0.54
CA PRO A 174 -5.27 -20.29 1.95
C PRO A 174 -4.37 -19.43 2.83
N ASN A 175 -4.73 -19.37 4.11
CA ASN A 175 -3.88 -18.86 5.20
C ASN A 175 -3.38 -17.43 5.04
N LEU A 176 -4.21 -16.52 4.51
CA LEU A 176 -3.88 -15.10 4.46
C LEU A 176 -3.91 -14.53 5.88
N ALA A 177 -2.74 -14.24 6.46
CA ALA A 177 -2.61 -13.71 7.81
C ALA A 177 -2.81 -12.19 7.86
N ASN A 178 -3.11 -11.66 9.06
CA ASN A 178 -3.20 -10.21 9.28
C ASN A 178 -1.89 -9.52 8.84
N GLY A 179 -2.01 -8.41 8.11
CA GLY A 179 -0.88 -7.70 7.52
C GLY A 179 -0.40 -8.26 6.18
N GLN A 180 -1.01 -9.32 5.66
CA GLN A 180 -0.66 -9.88 4.35
C GLN A 180 -1.63 -9.45 3.24
N GLN A 181 -1.17 -9.57 2.00
CA GLN A 181 -1.96 -9.32 0.79
C GLN A 181 -1.74 -10.40 -0.26
N VAL A 182 -2.74 -10.55 -1.13
CA VAL A 182 -2.68 -11.40 -2.33
C VAL A 182 -3.20 -10.65 -3.53
N SER A 183 -2.75 -11.04 -4.72
CA SER A 183 -3.16 -10.48 -6.00
C SER A 183 -3.60 -11.61 -6.93
N ALA A 184 -4.63 -11.36 -7.74
CA ALA A 184 -5.09 -12.27 -8.78
C ALA A 184 -5.62 -11.48 -9.98
N GLU A 185 -5.47 -12.03 -11.17
CA GLU A 185 -6.13 -11.53 -12.37
C GLU A 185 -7.42 -12.27 -12.60
N LEU A 186 -8.50 -11.53 -12.88
CA LEU A 186 -9.81 -12.09 -13.17
C LEU A 186 -10.35 -11.52 -14.48
N PRO A 187 -11.09 -12.32 -15.29
CA PRO A 187 -11.69 -11.85 -16.52
C PRO A 187 -12.57 -10.62 -16.31
N VAL A 188 -12.37 -9.59 -17.15
CA VAL A 188 -13.23 -8.40 -17.16
C VAL A 188 -14.65 -8.78 -17.59
N ASN A 189 -15.63 -7.92 -17.28
CA ASN A 189 -17.06 -8.13 -17.57
C ASN A 189 -17.72 -9.31 -16.84
N THR A 190 -16.98 -10.05 -16.03
CA THR A 190 -17.50 -11.11 -15.17
C THR A 190 -17.64 -10.60 -13.73
N ARG A 191 -18.74 -10.95 -13.07
CA ARG A 191 -18.92 -10.67 -11.64
C ARG A 191 -18.47 -11.88 -10.84
N PHE A 192 -17.66 -11.65 -9.81
CA PHE A 192 -17.16 -12.68 -8.90
C PHE A 192 -17.67 -12.44 -7.49
N ARG A 193 -17.82 -13.52 -6.75
CA ARG A 193 -18.05 -13.52 -5.32
C ARG A 193 -16.74 -13.85 -4.63
N ILE A 194 -16.30 -12.97 -3.73
CA ILE A 194 -15.11 -13.18 -2.90
C ILE A 194 -15.59 -13.44 -1.48
N GLN A 195 -15.16 -14.55 -0.90
CA GLN A 195 -15.51 -14.95 0.46
C GLN A 195 -14.25 -14.98 1.29
N PHE A 196 -14.31 -14.35 2.46
CA PHE A 196 -13.31 -14.48 3.50
C PHE A 196 -13.85 -15.51 4.50
N ALA A 197 -13.19 -16.63 4.66
CA ALA A 197 -13.51 -17.68 5.62
C ALA A 197 -12.34 -17.87 6.60
N LEU A 198 -12.58 -18.31 7.82
CA LEU A 198 -11.47 -18.71 8.69
C LEU A 198 -10.68 -19.84 8.05
N ALA A 199 -9.35 -19.82 8.18
CA ALA A 199 -8.47 -20.80 7.55
C ALA A 199 -8.90 -22.24 7.85
N GLY A 200 -8.99 -23.07 6.80
CA GLY A 200 -9.44 -24.45 6.91
C GLY A 200 -10.95 -24.62 7.02
N THR A 201 -11.75 -23.55 6.87
CA THR A 201 -13.22 -23.61 6.83
C THR A 201 -13.77 -23.12 5.50
N THR A 202 -15.03 -23.43 5.23
CA THR A 202 -15.76 -22.92 4.05
C THR A 202 -16.83 -21.89 4.43
N ASP A 203 -17.07 -21.68 5.72
CA ASP A 203 -18.08 -20.78 6.21
C ASP A 203 -17.57 -19.33 6.15
N PRO A 204 -18.15 -18.48 5.30
CA PRO A 204 -17.62 -17.14 5.11
C PRO A 204 -17.94 -16.24 6.31
N VAL A 205 -16.92 -15.59 6.85
CA VAL A 205 -17.08 -14.48 7.80
C VAL A 205 -17.53 -13.21 7.09
N ARG A 206 -17.20 -13.08 5.80
CA ARG A 206 -17.68 -12.00 4.93
C ARG A 206 -17.70 -12.43 3.46
N VAL A 207 -18.69 -11.91 2.74
CA VAL A 207 -18.81 -12.07 1.29
C VAL A 207 -18.83 -10.69 0.64
N GLY A 208 -17.99 -10.53 -0.37
CA GLY A 208 -17.96 -9.36 -1.26
C GLY A 208 -18.35 -9.74 -2.69
N SER A 209 -18.75 -8.76 -3.47
CA SER A 209 -18.94 -8.91 -4.92
C SER A 209 -18.00 -7.98 -5.64
N VAL A 210 -17.24 -8.50 -6.59
CA VAL A 210 -16.26 -7.76 -7.36
C VAL A 210 -16.49 -7.94 -8.84
N LYS A 211 -16.18 -6.89 -9.60
CA LYS A 211 -16.08 -6.93 -11.05
C LYS A 211 -14.71 -6.38 -11.42
N ALA A 212 -13.87 -7.21 -12.03
CA ALA A 212 -12.59 -6.75 -12.56
C ALA A 212 -12.82 -5.79 -13.74
N ARG A 213 -11.95 -4.79 -13.87
CA ARG A 213 -12.00 -3.77 -14.91
C ARG A 213 -10.65 -3.68 -15.61
N PRO A 214 -10.63 -3.43 -16.92
CA PRO A 214 -9.37 -3.20 -17.62
C PRO A 214 -8.71 -1.93 -17.13
N GLY A 215 -7.39 -1.93 -16.97
CA GLY A 215 -6.61 -0.76 -16.56
C GLY A 215 -6.75 -0.36 -15.10
N GLU A 216 -7.49 -1.14 -14.29
CA GLU A 216 -7.67 -0.88 -12.85
C GLU A 216 -7.22 -2.10 -12.01
N THR A 217 -6.59 -1.81 -10.87
CA THR A 217 -6.45 -2.75 -9.77
C THR A 217 -7.49 -2.42 -8.70
N VAL A 218 -8.38 -3.36 -8.41
CA VAL A 218 -9.39 -3.23 -7.36
C VAL A 218 -8.87 -3.90 -6.09
N ILE A 219 -8.73 -3.12 -5.02
CA ILE A 219 -8.12 -3.55 -3.76
C ILE A 219 -9.18 -3.62 -2.68
N TYR A 220 -9.33 -4.77 -2.03
CA TYR A 220 -10.22 -4.95 -0.88
C TYR A 220 -9.41 -5.06 0.40
N HIS A 221 -9.73 -4.19 1.36
CA HIS A 221 -9.19 -4.24 2.71
C HIS A 221 -10.24 -4.86 3.63
N ALA A 222 -9.96 -6.04 4.17
CA ALA A 222 -10.77 -6.64 5.21
C ALA A 222 -10.40 -6.00 6.54
N VAL A 223 -11.32 -5.28 7.16
CA VAL A 223 -11.12 -4.49 8.38
C VAL A 223 -12.21 -4.74 9.42
N GLY A 224 -11.96 -4.37 10.67
CA GLY A 224 -12.92 -4.51 11.76
C GLY A 224 -13.09 -5.93 12.27
N SER A 225 -13.85 -6.11 13.35
CA SER A 225 -13.99 -7.35 14.10
C SER A 225 -15.33 -8.03 13.84
N VAL A 226 -15.32 -9.33 13.57
CA VAL A 226 -16.55 -10.15 13.49
C VAL A 226 -17.27 -10.18 14.84
N ARG A 227 -16.53 -10.33 15.95
CA ARG A 227 -17.11 -10.39 17.30
C ARG A 227 -17.86 -9.12 17.71
N LYS A 228 -17.41 -7.95 17.23
CA LYS A 228 -18.04 -6.65 17.52
C LYS A 228 -18.96 -6.17 16.39
N ASN A 229 -19.20 -7.03 15.39
CA ASN A 229 -20.03 -6.73 14.22
C ASN A 229 -19.60 -5.46 13.48
N THR A 230 -18.30 -5.24 13.36
CA THR A 230 -17.70 -4.12 12.64
C THR A 230 -16.96 -4.56 11.39
N PHE A 231 -16.82 -5.88 11.15
CA PHE A 231 -16.11 -6.41 9.99
C PHE A 231 -16.73 -5.94 8.68
N THR A 232 -15.90 -5.33 7.82
CA THR A 232 -16.33 -4.86 6.50
C THR A 232 -15.18 -4.94 5.50
N LEU A 233 -15.51 -4.75 4.21
CA LEU A 233 -14.55 -4.60 3.14
C LEU A 233 -14.55 -3.15 2.68
N ILE A 234 -13.37 -2.51 2.69
CA ILE A 234 -13.15 -1.20 2.09
C ILE A 234 -12.56 -1.43 0.70
N GLU A 235 -13.22 -0.89 -0.32
CA GLU A 235 -12.76 -0.96 -1.71
C GLU A 235 -11.93 0.27 -2.04
N LEU A 236 -10.77 0.08 -2.64
CA LEU A 236 -9.92 1.10 -3.25
C LEU A 236 -9.67 0.71 -4.70
N ARG A 237 -9.74 1.68 -5.63
CA ARG A 237 -9.40 1.48 -7.03
C ARG A 237 -8.17 2.28 -7.37
N VAL A 238 -7.24 1.63 -8.06
CA VAL A 238 -5.96 2.22 -8.46
C VAL A 238 -5.80 2.00 -9.97
N GLN A 239 -5.43 3.03 -10.70
CA GLN A 239 -5.13 2.94 -12.12
C GLN A 239 -3.80 2.19 -12.33
N GLN A 240 -3.75 1.33 -13.35
CA GLN A 240 -2.56 0.59 -13.78
C GLN A 240 -1.69 1.40 -14.72
#